data_97244ecd5eccfde4e0185a1967948922
#
_entry.id   97244ecd5eccfde4e0185a1967948922
#
_cell.length_a   1.000
_cell.length_b   1.000
_cell.length_c   1.000
_cell.angle_alpha   90.00
_cell.angle_beta   90.00
_cell.angle_gamma   90.00
#
_symmetry.space_group_name_H-M   'P 1'
#
loop_
_entity.id
_entity.type
_entity.pdbx_description
1 polymer ?
#
loop_
_entity_poly.entity_id
_entity_poly.type
_entity_poly.pdbx_seq_one_letter_code
_entity_poly.pdbx_strand_id
1 'polypeptide(L)'
;MRFIAKKTLEVAKKSGNDVIVQVKGNQKTLLQDCKAIATTTMPDEIYQEPRTKSRNRLESRRVELFFYPLLTDISKWGLVKVVIKVTRLRRCYHTKKKIWQESDEVSYYIATIDLNAKQFCQAIRRHWHVENKNHHVRDVSLGEDASRIRVNPHIFAKLRSFALNTLRANHVENVSIE
;
A
#
# COMPACT_ATOMS: atom_id res chain seq x y z
N MET A 1 6.90 6.43 9.97
CA MET A 1 7.08 5.92 8.60
C MET A 1 8.44 6.38 8.06
N ARG A 2 9.41 5.48 7.92
CA ARG A 2 10.77 5.85 7.47
C ARG A 2 10.78 6.18 5.98
N PHE A 3 11.45 7.27 5.63
CA PHE A 3 11.67 7.68 4.25
C PHE A 3 12.45 6.58 3.51
N ILE A 4 11.97 6.16 2.34
CA ILE A 4 12.78 5.33 1.47
C ILE A 4 13.79 6.26 0.81
N ALA A 5 15.00 6.23 1.35
CA ALA A 5 16.13 6.91 0.76
C ALA A 5 16.75 6.03 -0.34
N LYS A 6 17.50 6.62 -1.26
CA LYS A 6 18.36 5.93 -2.25
C LYS A 6 19.04 4.68 -1.66
N LYS A 7 19.65 4.81 -0.46
CA LYS A 7 20.29 3.69 0.25
C LYS A 7 19.37 2.47 0.46
N THR A 8 18.08 2.67 0.70
CA THR A 8 17.12 1.56 0.94
C THR A 8 16.88 0.76 -0.34
N LEU A 9 16.74 1.42 -1.50
CA LEU A 9 16.59 0.74 -2.79
C LEU A 9 17.87 -0.02 -3.14
N GLU A 10 19.04 0.59 -2.94
CA GLU A 10 20.34 -0.05 -3.20
C GLU A 10 20.58 -1.27 -2.30
N VAL A 11 20.26 -1.17 -0.99
CA VAL A 11 20.38 -2.28 -0.05
C VAL A 11 19.44 -3.41 -0.42
N ALA A 12 18.19 -3.12 -0.75
CA ALA A 12 17.23 -4.12 -1.19
C ALA A 12 17.72 -4.85 -2.44
N LYS A 13 18.21 -4.10 -3.43
CA LYS A 13 18.73 -4.68 -4.66
C LYS A 13 19.97 -5.54 -4.45
N LYS A 14 20.92 -5.07 -3.61
CA LYS A 14 22.11 -5.85 -3.21
C LYS A 14 21.76 -7.14 -2.47
N SER A 15 20.65 -7.17 -1.75
CA SER A 15 20.13 -8.36 -1.06
C SER A 15 19.32 -9.28 -1.96
N GLY A 16 19.27 -9.05 -3.29
CA GLY A 16 18.50 -9.84 -4.23
C GLY A 16 16.99 -9.62 -4.14
N ASN A 17 16.54 -8.56 -3.46
CA ASN A 17 15.13 -8.21 -3.30
C ASN A 17 14.72 -7.07 -4.21
N ASP A 18 13.47 -7.08 -4.64
CA ASP A 18 12.84 -5.96 -5.33
C ASP A 18 11.86 -5.22 -4.44
N VAL A 19 11.56 -3.97 -4.81
CA VAL A 19 10.80 -3.07 -3.97
C VAL A 19 9.66 -2.44 -4.76
N ILE A 20 8.46 -2.40 -4.15
CA ILE A 20 7.32 -1.62 -4.61
C ILE A 20 7.02 -0.61 -3.49
N VAL A 21 7.01 0.68 -3.81
CA VAL A 21 6.91 1.75 -2.82
C VAL A 21 5.90 2.79 -3.23
N GLN A 22 5.03 3.17 -2.31
CA GLN A 22 4.13 4.30 -2.51
C GLN A 22 4.88 5.62 -2.46
N VAL A 23 4.70 6.46 -3.47
CA VAL A 23 5.23 7.83 -3.52
C VAL A 23 4.24 8.76 -2.83
N LYS A 24 4.70 9.45 -1.79
CA LYS A 24 3.87 10.38 -0.99
C LYS A 24 4.41 11.80 -1.06
N GLY A 25 3.67 12.76 -0.49
CA GLY A 25 4.01 14.18 -0.51
C GLY A 25 5.35 14.58 0.11
N ASN A 26 5.98 13.69 0.89
CA ASN A 26 7.33 13.85 1.40
C ASN A 26 8.43 13.72 0.32
N GLN A 27 8.11 13.16 -0.84
CA GLN A 27 8.96 13.05 -2.02
C GLN A 27 8.36 13.91 -3.14
N LYS A 28 8.36 15.25 -2.94
CA LYS A 28 7.63 16.19 -3.79
C LYS A 28 8.03 16.10 -5.26
N THR A 29 9.33 16.12 -5.56
CA THR A 29 9.86 16.05 -6.94
C THR A 29 9.45 14.74 -7.61
N LEU A 30 9.71 13.60 -6.95
CA LEU A 30 9.34 12.29 -7.49
C LEU A 30 7.82 12.16 -7.71
N LEU A 31 7.01 12.70 -6.80
CA LEU A 31 5.55 12.71 -6.97
C LEU A 31 5.11 13.57 -8.16
N GLN A 32 5.79 14.70 -8.39
CA GLN A 32 5.54 15.55 -9.56
C GLN A 32 5.92 14.82 -10.84
N ASP A 33 7.07 14.15 -10.89
CA ASP A 33 7.49 13.33 -12.03
C ASP A 33 6.46 12.23 -12.33
N CYS A 34 6.02 11.49 -11.32
CA CYS A 34 4.99 10.45 -11.49
C CYS A 34 3.68 11.01 -12.04
N LYS A 35 3.24 12.18 -11.57
CA LYS A 35 2.04 12.86 -12.06
C LYS A 35 2.22 13.33 -13.50
N ALA A 36 3.35 13.93 -13.84
CA ALA A 36 3.67 14.40 -15.18
C ALA A 36 3.66 13.24 -16.17
N ILE A 37 4.39 12.16 -15.88
CA ILE A 37 4.41 10.95 -16.70
C ILE A 37 3.01 10.41 -16.93
N ALA A 38 2.22 10.26 -15.85
CA ALA A 38 0.85 9.74 -15.96
C ALA A 38 -0.14 10.65 -16.68
N THR A 39 0.21 11.92 -16.95
CA THR A 39 -0.62 12.88 -17.67
C THR A 39 -0.18 13.03 -19.13
N THR A 40 1.13 12.96 -19.40
CA THR A 40 1.71 13.23 -20.71
C THR A 40 2.00 11.98 -21.53
N THR A 41 2.09 10.81 -20.89
CA THR A 41 2.45 9.56 -21.54
C THR A 41 1.29 8.59 -21.53
N MET A 42 1.09 7.87 -22.62
CA MET A 42 0.16 6.73 -22.65
C MET A 42 0.71 5.61 -21.79
N PRO A 43 -0.13 4.95 -20.97
CA PRO A 43 0.30 3.79 -20.19
C PRO A 43 0.67 2.61 -21.11
N ASP A 44 1.77 1.94 -20.80
CA ASP A 44 2.22 0.74 -21.52
C ASP A 44 1.30 -0.46 -21.25
N GLU A 45 0.73 -0.53 -20.05
CA GLU A 45 -0.20 -1.58 -19.66
C GLU A 45 -1.26 -1.05 -18.71
N ILE A 46 -2.50 -1.54 -18.87
CA ILE A 46 -3.64 -1.19 -18.04
C ILE A 46 -4.31 -2.47 -17.52
N TYR A 47 -4.60 -2.52 -16.24
CA TYR A 47 -5.45 -3.54 -15.64
C TYR A 47 -6.60 -2.91 -14.88
N GLN A 48 -7.82 -3.36 -15.20
CA GLN A 48 -9.02 -2.99 -14.47
C GLN A 48 -9.48 -4.15 -13.60
N GLU A 49 -9.39 -3.95 -12.27
CA GLU A 49 -9.87 -4.94 -11.32
C GLU A 49 -11.41 -5.03 -11.38
N PRO A 50 -12.01 -6.23 -11.41
CA PRO A 50 -13.45 -6.39 -11.29
C PRO A 50 -13.99 -5.75 -10.00
N ARG A 51 -15.20 -5.19 -10.09
CA ARG A 51 -15.85 -4.61 -8.92
C ARG A 51 -16.12 -5.67 -7.86
N THR A 52 -15.65 -5.41 -6.65
CA THR A 52 -15.91 -6.26 -5.49
C THR A 52 -16.95 -5.59 -4.59
N LYS A 53 -17.92 -6.38 -4.12
CA LYS A 53 -18.96 -5.93 -3.18
C LYS A 53 -18.63 -6.44 -1.79
N SER A 54 -18.61 -5.56 -0.81
CA SER A 54 -18.45 -5.89 0.61
C SER A 54 -19.45 -5.08 1.43
N ARG A 55 -20.47 -5.73 2.00
CA ARG A 55 -21.55 -5.05 2.73
C ARG A 55 -22.13 -3.88 1.90
N ASN A 56 -21.97 -2.65 2.41
CA ASN A 56 -22.49 -1.43 1.78
C ASN A 56 -21.44 -0.71 0.91
N ARG A 57 -20.42 -1.42 0.41
CA ARG A 57 -19.33 -0.84 -0.38
C ARG A 57 -19.06 -1.64 -1.64
N LEU A 58 -18.97 -0.91 -2.75
CA LEU A 58 -18.45 -1.40 -4.02
C LEU A 58 -17.07 -0.77 -4.24
N GLU A 59 -16.11 -1.57 -4.65
CA GLU A 59 -14.75 -1.11 -4.86
C GLU A 59 -14.15 -1.75 -6.11
N SER A 60 -13.41 -0.97 -6.87
CA SER A 60 -12.57 -1.44 -7.97
C SER A 60 -11.29 -0.61 -8.05
N ARG A 61 -10.26 -1.15 -8.70
CA ARG A 61 -9.00 -0.45 -8.97
C ARG A 61 -8.68 -0.51 -10.44
N ARG A 62 -8.12 0.59 -10.93
CA ARG A 62 -7.47 0.68 -12.21
C ARG A 62 -5.98 0.89 -11.97
N VAL A 63 -5.16 0.04 -12.55
CA VAL A 63 -3.69 0.11 -12.47
C VAL A 63 -3.16 0.42 -13.86
N GLU A 64 -2.36 1.46 -13.96
CA GLU A 64 -1.72 1.94 -15.18
C GLU A 64 -0.21 1.90 -14.95
N LEU A 65 0.54 1.27 -15.86
CA LEU A 65 1.99 1.11 -15.79
C LEU A 65 2.67 2.00 -16.82
N PHE A 66 3.82 2.55 -16.43
CA PHE A 66 4.72 3.33 -17.25
C PHE A 66 6.13 2.79 -17.04
N PHE A 67 6.63 2.01 -18.02
CA PHE A 67 7.94 1.39 -17.94
C PHE A 67 9.06 2.37 -18.30
N TYR A 68 10.23 2.18 -17.67
CA TYR A 68 11.44 2.96 -17.90
C TYR A 68 11.22 4.47 -17.88
N PRO A 69 10.62 5.01 -16.80
CA PRO A 69 10.22 6.39 -16.74
C PRO A 69 11.42 7.34 -16.71
N LEU A 70 11.32 8.47 -17.41
CA LEU A 70 12.28 9.56 -17.31
C LEU A 70 12.00 10.37 -16.04
N LEU A 71 12.75 10.09 -14.99
CA LEU A 71 12.65 10.80 -13.71
C LEU A 71 13.69 11.92 -13.65
N THR A 72 13.34 13.05 -13.07
CA THR A 72 14.19 14.24 -12.98
C THR A 72 15.50 13.94 -12.25
N ASP A 73 15.47 13.17 -11.17
CA ASP A 73 16.66 12.80 -10.39
C ASP A 73 17.07 11.35 -10.66
N ILE A 74 17.65 11.10 -11.84
CA ILE A 74 18.15 9.78 -12.26
C ILE A 74 19.22 9.25 -11.28
N SER A 75 20.08 10.13 -10.72
CA SER A 75 21.14 9.72 -9.79
C SER A 75 20.57 9.07 -8.53
N LYS A 76 19.34 9.43 -8.17
CA LYS A 76 18.65 8.96 -6.99
C LYS A 76 17.69 7.81 -7.28
N TRP A 77 17.06 7.81 -8.45
CA TRP A 77 15.99 6.89 -8.81
C TRP A 77 16.32 5.97 -9.99
N GLY A 78 17.58 5.88 -10.39
CA GLY A 78 18.01 5.07 -11.54
C GLY A 78 17.74 3.56 -11.44
N LEU A 79 17.37 3.04 -10.25
CA LEU A 79 16.93 1.67 -10.06
C LEU A 79 15.42 1.48 -10.32
N VAL A 80 14.67 2.56 -10.51
CA VAL A 80 13.23 2.50 -10.77
C VAL A 80 13.01 2.09 -12.22
N LYS A 81 12.28 1.01 -12.42
CA LYS A 81 11.91 0.49 -13.73
C LYS A 81 10.50 0.85 -14.14
N VAL A 82 9.60 1.01 -13.17
CA VAL A 82 8.19 1.22 -13.44
C VAL A 82 7.63 2.29 -12.51
N VAL A 83 6.88 3.24 -13.09
CA VAL A 83 5.94 4.10 -12.37
C VAL A 83 4.55 3.48 -12.49
N ILE A 84 3.83 3.41 -11.40
CA ILE A 84 2.52 2.78 -11.30
C ILE A 84 1.53 3.80 -10.79
N LYS A 85 0.47 4.06 -11.56
CA LYS A 85 -0.68 4.84 -11.11
C LYS A 85 -1.82 3.90 -10.76
N VAL A 86 -2.34 4.03 -9.54
CA VAL A 86 -3.48 3.26 -9.07
C VAL A 86 -4.63 4.21 -8.78
N THR A 87 -5.72 4.07 -9.53
CA THR A 87 -6.98 4.77 -9.28
C THR A 87 -7.94 3.81 -8.58
N ARG A 88 -8.31 4.12 -7.35
CA ARG A 88 -9.23 3.36 -6.53
C ARG A 88 -10.60 4.04 -6.55
N LEU A 89 -11.59 3.37 -7.10
CA LEU A 89 -12.97 3.83 -7.14
C LEU A 89 -13.76 3.15 -6.02
N ARG A 90 -14.43 3.93 -5.21
CA ARG A 90 -15.29 3.46 -4.12
C ARG A 90 -16.69 4.05 -4.23
N ARG A 91 -17.70 3.21 -4.03
CA ARG A 91 -19.08 3.62 -3.81
C ARG A 91 -19.54 3.07 -2.47
N CYS A 92 -19.87 3.94 -1.53
CA CYS A 92 -20.35 3.57 -0.20
C CYS A 92 -21.81 3.96 -0.05
N TYR A 93 -22.66 3.03 0.40
CA TYR A 93 -24.05 3.31 0.70
C TYR A 93 -24.20 3.81 2.14
N HIS A 94 -24.66 5.03 2.29
CA HIS A 94 -24.98 5.62 3.58
C HIS A 94 -26.41 5.27 4.01
N THR A 95 -26.55 4.33 4.92
CA THR A 95 -27.85 3.81 5.38
C THR A 95 -28.75 4.89 5.96
N LYS A 96 -28.18 5.84 6.73
CA LYS A 96 -28.96 6.94 7.32
C LYS A 96 -29.50 7.92 6.26
N LYS A 97 -28.71 8.23 5.24
CA LYS A 97 -29.09 9.17 4.17
C LYS A 97 -29.75 8.49 2.98
N LYS A 98 -29.72 7.15 2.91
CA LYS A 98 -30.22 6.31 1.81
C LYS A 98 -29.64 6.70 0.44
N ILE A 99 -28.39 7.16 0.40
CA ILE A 99 -27.69 7.58 -0.83
C ILE A 99 -26.37 6.82 -0.99
N TRP A 100 -25.98 6.64 -2.27
CA TRP A 100 -24.64 6.19 -2.62
C TRP A 100 -23.70 7.39 -2.75
N GLN A 101 -22.56 7.33 -2.09
CA GLN A 101 -21.49 8.31 -2.24
C GLN A 101 -20.34 7.67 -3.00
N GLU A 102 -19.89 8.34 -4.05
CA GLU A 102 -18.72 7.93 -4.82
C GLU A 102 -17.50 8.72 -4.37
N SER A 103 -16.35 8.06 -4.38
CA SER A 103 -15.05 8.68 -4.16
C SER A 103 -14.01 7.95 -4.99
N ASP A 104 -13.08 8.72 -5.54
CA ASP A 104 -11.89 8.22 -6.20
C ASP A 104 -10.65 8.67 -5.44
N GLU A 105 -9.65 7.83 -5.46
CA GLU A 105 -8.36 8.07 -4.83
C GLU A 105 -7.27 7.63 -5.80
N VAL A 106 -6.36 8.55 -6.12
CA VAL A 106 -5.21 8.27 -6.98
C VAL A 106 -3.96 8.17 -6.12
N SER A 107 -3.26 7.07 -6.27
CA SER A 107 -1.97 6.80 -5.60
C SER A 107 -0.91 6.45 -6.64
N TYR A 108 0.32 6.89 -6.40
CA TYR A 108 1.45 6.60 -7.24
C TYR A 108 2.43 5.69 -6.51
N TYR A 109 3.02 4.75 -7.26
CA TYR A 109 4.04 3.83 -6.76
C TYR A 109 5.20 3.80 -7.74
N ILE A 110 6.37 3.42 -7.24
CA ILE A 110 7.55 3.09 -8.04
C ILE A 110 7.96 1.66 -7.74
N ALA A 111 8.53 0.98 -8.72
CA ALA A 111 9.03 -0.38 -8.55
C ALA A 111 10.40 -0.57 -9.21
N THR A 112 11.22 -1.48 -8.61
CA THR A 112 12.51 -1.90 -9.15
C THR A 112 12.43 -3.20 -9.94
N ILE A 113 11.22 -3.77 -10.05
CA ILE A 113 10.92 -5.02 -10.76
C ILE A 113 9.91 -4.75 -11.88
N ASP A 114 10.00 -5.55 -12.93
CA ASP A 114 9.03 -5.59 -14.03
C ASP A 114 8.00 -6.69 -13.75
N LEU A 115 6.76 -6.28 -13.49
CA LEU A 115 5.61 -7.17 -13.34
C LEU A 115 4.49 -6.64 -14.22
N ASN A 116 3.52 -7.49 -14.56
CA ASN A 116 2.32 -7.01 -15.25
C ASN A 116 1.36 -6.26 -14.30
N ALA A 117 0.45 -5.47 -14.86
CA ALA A 117 -0.46 -4.60 -14.10
C ALA A 117 -1.36 -5.37 -13.12
N LYS A 118 -1.76 -6.60 -13.46
CA LYS A 118 -2.51 -7.49 -12.57
C LYS A 118 -1.68 -7.92 -11.36
N GLN A 119 -0.42 -8.27 -11.57
CA GLN A 119 0.50 -8.66 -10.49
C GLN A 119 0.78 -7.48 -9.55
N PHE A 120 1.01 -6.28 -10.09
CA PHE A 120 1.15 -5.07 -9.27
C PHE A 120 -0.10 -4.78 -8.46
N CYS A 121 -1.29 -4.90 -9.06
CA CYS A 121 -2.56 -4.74 -8.34
C CYS A 121 -2.65 -5.71 -7.15
N GLN A 122 -2.31 -6.98 -7.36
CA GLN A 122 -2.32 -8.00 -6.31
C GLN A 122 -1.29 -7.73 -5.21
N ALA A 123 -0.06 -7.34 -5.57
CA ALA A 123 1.01 -7.04 -4.61
C ALA A 123 0.63 -5.85 -3.72
N ILE A 124 0.12 -4.77 -4.30
CA ILE A 124 -0.36 -3.58 -3.58
C ILE A 124 -1.53 -3.96 -2.65
N ARG A 125 -2.49 -4.78 -3.10
CA ARG A 125 -3.58 -5.26 -2.25
C ARG A 125 -3.10 -6.09 -1.06
N ARG A 126 -2.16 -7.01 -1.29
CA ARG A 126 -1.60 -7.86 -0.23
C ARG A 126 -0.91 -7.03 0.84
N HIS A 127 -0.18 -5.99 0.45
CA HIS A 127 0.45 -5.07 1.40
C HIS A 127 -0.60 -4.37 2.31
N TRP A 128 -1.67 -3.82 1.72
CA TRP A 128 -2.78 -3.26 2.50
C TRP A 128 -3.51 -4.27 3.39
N HIS A 129 -3.54 -5.54 2.98
CA HIS A 129 -4.12 -6.62 3.79
C HIS A 129 -3.29 -6.86 5.06
N VAL A 130 -1.95 -6.80 4.96
CA VAL A 130 -1.05 -6.92 6.11
C VAL A 130 -1.23 -5.74 7.07
N GLU A 131 -1.32 -4.50 6.55
CA GLU A 131 -1.59 -3.33 7.39
C GLU A 131 -2.93 -3.47 8.14
N ASN A 132 -4.00 -3.79 7.45
CA ASN A 132 -5.33 -3.89 8.08
C ASN A 132 -5.47 -5.08 9.02
N LYS A 133 -4.92 -6.25 8.66
CA LYS A 133 -5.05 -7.46 9.49
C LYS A 133 -4.05 -7.51 10.63
N ASN A 134 -2.84 -6.97 10.48
CA ASN A 134 -1.81 -7.05 11.50
C ASN A 134 -1.68 -5.77 12.31
N HIS A 135 -1.32 -4.67 11.65
CA HIS A 135 -1.03 -3.42 12.36
C HIS A 135 -2.27 -2.86 13.02
N HIS A 136 -3.37 -2.71 12.29
CA HIS A 136 -4.62 -2.18 12.85
C HIS A 136 -5.15 -3.02 14.02
N VAL A 137 -5.09 -4.35 13.94
CA VAL A 137 -5.53 -5.22 15.05
C VAL A 137 -4.61 -5.08 16.26
N ARG A 138 -3.30 -4.97 16.07
CA ARG A 138 -2.36 -4.75 17.17
C ARG A 138 -2.56 -3.38 17.82
N ASP A 139 -2.72 -2.35 17.00
CA ASP A 139 -2.84 -0.97 17.46
C ASP A 139 -4.17 -0.73 18.17
N VAL A 140 -5.28 -1.17 17.58
CA VAL A 140 -6.63 -0.92 18.09
C VAL A 140 -7.09 -2.02 19.05
N SER A 141 -7.12 -3.30 18.61
CA SER A 141 -7.68 -4.38 19.43
C SER A 141 -6.75 -4.80 20.56
N LEU A 142 -5.42 -4.79 20.36
CA LEU A 142 -4.45 -5.12 21.39
C LEU A 142 -3.83 -3.89 22.08
N GLY A 143 -4.29 -2.68 21.75
CA GLY A 143 -3.92 -1.43 22.40
C GLY A 143 -2.43 -1.10 22.31
N GLU A 144 -1.75 -1.44 21.21
CA GLU A 144 -0.30 -1.20 21.08
C GLU A 144 0.01 0.30 21.06
N ASP A 145 -0.75 1.10 20.32
CA ASP A 145 -0.58 2.56 20.24
C ASP A 145 -0.89 3.27 21.56
N ALA A 146 -1.82 2.72 22.35
CA ALA A 146 -2.16 3.24 23.67
C ALA A 146 -1.17 2.82 24.78
N SER A 147 -0.24 1.92 24.47
CA SER A 147 0.69 1.37 25.46
C SER A 147 1.72 2.40 25.91
N ARG A 148 1.77 2.62 27.24
CA ARG A 148 2.72 3.51 27.90
C ARG A 148 3.93 2.78 28.49
N ILE A 149 4.15 1.53 28.11
CA ILE A 149 5.26 0.71 28.60
C ILE A 149 6.57 1.28 28.05
N ARG A 150 7.43 1.79 28.95
CA ARG A 150 8.72 2.39 28.59
C ARG A 150 9.90 1.45 28.79
N VAL A 151 9.73 0.45 29.66
CA VAL A 151 10.79 -0.56 29.93
C VAL A 151 10.58 -1.73 28.98
N ASN A 152 11.58 -1.99 28.13
CA ASN A 152 11.55 -3.07 27.13
C ASN A 152 10.28 -3.13 26.24
N PRO A 153 9.84 -2.02 25.61
CA PRO A 153 8.59 -1.97 24.85
C PRO A 153 8.55 -2.98 23.69
N HIS A 154 9.72 -3.35 23.15
CA HIS A 154 9.85 -4.34 22.08
C HIS A 154 9.44 -5.75 22.50
N ILE A 155 9.58 -6.12 23.79
CA ILE A 155 9.16 -7.42 24.30
C ILE A 155 7.62 -7.51 24.25
N PHE A 156 6.94 -6.47 24.72
CA PHE A 156 5.47 -6.41 24.68
C PHE A 156 4.92 -6.37 23.24
N ALA A 157 5.60 -5.68 22.32
CA ALA A 157 5.24 -5.71 20.89
C ALA A 157 5.38 -7.13 20.30
N LYS A 158 6.43 -7.86 20.66
CA LYS A 158 6.60 -9.28 20.28
C LYS A 158 5.53 -10.18 20.89
N LEU A 159 5.20 -10.00 22.17
CA LEU A 159 4.15 -10.77 22.85
C LEU A 159 2.78 -10.55 22.19
N ARG A 160 2.42 -9.31 21.84
CA ARG A 160 1.20 -9.02 21.08
C ARG A 160 1.18 -9.68 19.71
N SER A 161 2.33 -9.67 19.01
CA SER A 161 2.47 -10.37 17.73
C SER A 161 2.32 -11.88 17.88
N PHE A 162 2.88 -12.45 18.93
CA PHE A 162 2.75 -13.88 19.24
C PHE A 162 1.29 -14.24 19.57
N ALA A 163 0.64 -13.47 20.44
CA ALA A 163 -0.77 -13.65 20.78
C ALA A 163 -1.67 -13.60 19.53
N LEU A 164 -1.48 -12.60 18.68
CA LEU A 164 -2.23 -12.46 17.42
C LEU A 164 -2.02 -13.66 16.49
N ASN A 165 -0.78 -14.15 16.38
CA ASN A 165 -0.49 -15.31 15.55
C ASN A 165 -1.12 -16.59 16.12
N THR A 166 -1.12 -16.76 17.45
CA THR A 166 -1.78 -17.87 18.12
C THR A 166 -3.28 -17.85 17.90
N LEU A 167 -3.94 -16.71 18.06
CA LEU A 167 -5.38 -16.57 17.79
C LEU A 167 -5.72 -16.94 16.34
N ARG A 168 -4.91 -16.52 15.37
CA ARG A 168 -5.09 -16.86 13.96
C ARG A 168 -4.86 -18.33 13.65
N ALA A 169 -3.86 -18.94 14.27
CA ALA A 169 -3.61 -20.38 14.15
C ALA A 169 -4.81 -21.19 14.65
N ASN A 170 -5.55 -20.65 15.62
CA ASN A 170 -6.80 -21.22 16.14
C ASN A 170 -8.07 -20.71 15.41
N HIS A 171 -7.91 -20.16 14.20
CA HIS A 171 -9.01 -19.70 13.33
C HIS A 171 -9.91 -18.60 13.94
N VAL A 172 -9.41 -17.84 14.90
CA VAL A 172 -10.11 -16.67 15.43
C VAL A 172 -10.04 -15.54 14.41
N GLU A 173 -11.13 -15.28 13.71
CA GLU A 173 -11.20 -14.24 12.67
C GLU A 173 -11.37 -12.82 13.23
N ASN A 174 -12.02 -12.70 14.37
CA ASN A 174 -12.34 -11.40 14.97
C ASN A 174 -11.65 -11.28 16.33
N VAL A 175 -10.64 -10.41 16.41
CA VAL A 175 -9.87 -10.13 17.61
C VAL A 175 -10.34 -8.79 18.18
N SER A 176 -11.62 -8.63 18.41
CA SER A 176 -12.16 -7.49 19.16
C SER A 176 -12.25 -7.90 20.64
N ILE A 177 -11.73 -7.07 21.51
CA ILE A 177 -12.05 -7.14 22.94
C ILE A 177 -13.38 -6.41 23.08
N GLU A 178 -14.44 -7.11 23.45
CA GLU A 178 -15.67 -6.52 23.96
C GLU A 178 -15.44 -5.86 25.32
#